data_5e502d09a22e764a983a5d840f8b4fd5
#
_entry.id   5e502d09a22e764a983a5d840f8b4fd5
#
_cell.length_a   1.000
_cell.length_b   1.000
_cell.length_c   1.000
_cell.angle_alpha   90.00
_cell.angle_beta   90.00
_cell.angle_gamma   90.00
#
_symmetry.space_group_name_H-M   'P 1'
#
loop_
_entity.id
_entity.type
_entity.pdbx_description
1 polymer ?
#
loop_
_entity_poly.entity_id
_entity_poly.type
_entity_poly.pdbx_seq_one_letter_code
_entity_poly.pdbx_strand_id
1 'polypeptide(L)'
;MLKAWSTLRTLLIKAGAFRLFIEPSFYAGPSKSFLRNPVFLSLAAYTAIIIALIFPTLPLYMWSGHDQLFPVIRVYELCKIWRVNGPCHAPWEPDWAFGYGYPFFTFYAPLGYYVGALYHFILGLDYGPATKMSFYSSLYLSGLVMYALVFSIGRREQWPRLSWWALAAATVFALTRYHLTDLFVRDALAECWAWPTIAGLFLGAEIARQRPWLGILLIAVFYSGLMLSHNITALYGTIAMALYALLTMREKRWVLAVMAGGALGAAMAAFFWLPALTLLKLTNAGLPQRIGVSPTTTPPDVLHSHALYWQQHFIESLGTEGSIAGPNDAMGINLGIAVLIGVALAAIALFRPGLSAVARYQLFTCLALVAVFLFAMSQKMDWARVPAILRNVQFPWRLLIFTAFFGCLATVRAAPVLNKWFHPHIWTLIAILLAIPTLPCILIRPGMLTDWGSTNRILRWYARLEKGGWYGGAAPYEYWPLSVKAPLTDPKFLSNNPPPANRLTVVSGEISIENYRQEGTAYLYKYTAKNEVSAHVAVVYFPGWELRIDGKKRINNISMTGEGLVGLKLPAGAHTAELKYGLSPIGRIGRAISLLGWAIWGVLATMLALKIWNIWRPRSGAVPS
;
A
#
# COMPACT_ATOMS: atom_id res chain seq x y z
N MET A 1 -27.20 0.00 20.53
CA MET A 1 -26.18 0.92 20.02
C MET A 1 -25.70 1.92 21.07
N LEU A 2 -26.55 2.71 21.74
CA LEU A 2 -26.12 3.72 22.73
C LEU A 2 -25.34 3.14 23.95
N LYS A 3 -25.71 1.96 24.48
CA LYS A 3 -24.97 1.30 25.57
C LYS A 3 -23.59 0.78 25.11
N ALA A 4 -23.49 0.21 23.90
CA ALA A 4 -22.21 -0.22 23.34
C ALA A 4 -21.28 0.97 23.09
N TRP A 5 -21.82 2.10 22.64
CA TRP A 5 -21.08 3.35 22.45
C TRP A 5 -20.57 3.94 23.77
N SER A 6 -21.39 3.88 24.84
CA SER A 6 -20.95 4.35 26.17
C SER A 6 -19.84 3.48 26.75
N THR A 7 -19.88 2.17 26.52
CA THR A 7 -18.84 1.23 26.99
C THR A 7 -17.55 1.39 26.17
N LEU A 8 -17.64 1.52 24.85
CA LEU A 8 -16.49 1.78 23.96
C LEU A 8 -15.87 3.16 24.27
N ARG A 9 -16.70 4.18 24.51
CA ARG A 9 -16.27 5.51 24.96
C ARG A 9 -15.51 5.44 26.28
N THR A 10 -16.03 4.68 27.26
CA THR A 10 -15.40 4.52 28.57
C THR A 10 -14.08 3.75 28.46
N LEU A 11 -14.01 2.74 27.59
CA LEU A 11 -12.78 1.99 27.29
C LEU A 11 -11.74 2.84 26.56
N LEU A 12 -12.13 3.63 25.56
CA LEU A 12 -11.22 4.52 24.82
C LEU A 12 -10.72 5.68 25.70
N ILE A 13 -11.58 6.22 26.58
CA ILE A 13 -11.18 7.23 27.55
C ILE A 13 -10.23 6.60 28.61
N LYS A 14 -10.51 5.39 29.08
CA LYS A 14 -9.67 4.66 30.01
C LYS A 14 -8.33 4.22 29.38
N ALA A 15 -8.31 3.89 28.10
CA ALA A 15 -7.10 3.49 27.39
C ALA A 15 -6.09 4.64 27.14
N GLY A 16 -6.40 5.88 27.53
CA GLY A 16 -5.47 7.01 27.37
C GLY A 16 -5.14 7.39 25.92
N ALA A 17 -5.60 6.60 24.94
CA ALA A 17 -5.35 6.83 23.52
C ALA A 17 -5.94 8.17 23.03
N PHE A 18 -7.05 8.59 23.62
CA PHE A 18 -7.73 9.84 23.24
C PHE A 18 -7.07 11.11 23.80
N ARG A 19 -6.27 11.02 24.87
CA ARG A 19 -5.57 12.20 25.44
C ARG A 19 -4.33 12.64 24.66
N LEU A 20 -3.86 11.86 23.72
CA LEU A 20 -2.80 12.28 22.79
C LEU A 20 -3.23 13.44 21.87
N PHE A 21 -4.54 13.55 21.62
CA PHE A 21 -5.12 14.49 20.66
C PHE A 21 -6.11 15.50 21.26
N ILE A 22 -6.46 15.38 22.57
CA ILE A 22 -7.50 16.20 23.18
C ILE A 22 -6.89 17.10 24.27
N GLU A 23 -7.21 18.40 24.23
CA GLU A 23 -6.81 19.38 25.25
C GLU A 23 -7.43 19.05 26.62
N PRO A 24 -6.78 19.47 27.75
CA PRO A 24 -7.35 19.36 29.09
C PRO A 24 -8.73 20.01 29.25
N SER A 25 -9.04 21.04 28.45
CA SER A 25 -10.35 21.69 28.39
C SER A 25 -11.50 20.75 27.95
N PHE A 26 -11.20 19.57 27.41
CA PHE A 26 -12.20 18.57 27.03
C PHE A 26 -12.90 17.91 28.25
N TYR A 27 -12.37 18.09 29.45
CA TYR A 27 -12.88 17.47 30.68
C TYR A 27 -13.79 18.37 31.52
N ALA A 28 -14.00 19.61 31.10
CA ALA A 28 -14.88 20.56 31.80
C ALA A 28 -16.32 20.41 31.31
N GLY A 29 -17.10 19.54 31.94
CA GLY A 29 -18.56 19.46 31.93
C GLY A 29 -19.26 18.92 30.67
N PRO A 30 -20.45 18.33 30.81
CA PRO A 30 -21.21 17.79 29.70
C PRO A 30 -21.95 18.88 28.91
N SER A 31 -21.90 18.78 27.62
CA SER A 31 -22.89 19.07 26.58
C SER A 31 -22.71 20.26 25.64
N LYS A 32 -22.38 21.48 26.05
CA LYS A 32 -22.34 22.60 25.07
C LYS A 32 -20.95 22.96 24.53
N SER A 33 -19.88 22.52 25.18
CA SER A 33 -18.49 22.83 24.78
C SER A 33 -17.91 21.91 23.72
N PHE A 34 -18.39 20.67 23.61
CA PHE A 34 -17.86 19.64 22.67
C PHE A 34 -18.05 20.06 21.21
N LEU A 35 -19.27 20.48 20.84
CA LEU A 35 -19.59 20.88 19.45
C LEU A 35 -18.89 22.18 19.00
N ARG A 36 -18.33 22.94 19.95
CA ARG A 36 -17.55 24.17 19.67
C ARG A 36 -16.04 23.93 19.68
N ASN A 37 -15.60 22.70 19.98
CA ASN A 37 -14.17 22.39 20.01
C ASN A 37 -13.57 22.46 18.59
N PRO A 38 -12.54 23.30 18.34
CA PRO A 38 -11.98 23.48 17.00
C PRO A 38 -11.37 22.19 16.42
N VAL A 39 -10.89 21.26 17.26
CA VAL A 39 -10.39 19.94 16.79
C VAL A 39 -11.56 19.10 16.26
N PHE A 40 -12.67 19.04 17.01
CA PHE A 40 -13.85 18.31 16.56
C PHE A 40 -14.42 18.89 15.27
N LEU A 41 -14.58 20.24 15.23
CA LEU A 41 -15.11 20.92 14.05
C LEU A 41 -14.24 20.72 12.81
N SER A 42 -12.92 20.79 12.96
CA SER A 42 -12.00 20.61 11.83
C SER A 42 -11.97 19.16 11.33
N LEU A 43 -12.05 18.17 12.22
CA LEU A 43 -12.16 16.75 11.83
C LEU A 43 -13.52 16.45 11.19
N ALA A 44 -14.61 17.01 11.70
CA ALA A 44 -15.93 16.88 11.09
C ALA A 44 -15.97 17.52 9.69
N ALA A 45 -15.35 18.70 9.53
CA ALA A 45 -15.22 19.37 8.24
C ALA A 45 -14.39 18.51 7.25
N TYR A 46 -13.26 17.97 7.68
CA TYR A 46 -12.45 17.06 6.85
C TYR A 46 -13.28 15.86 6.39
N THR A 47 -13.98 15.22 7.32
CA THR A 47 -14.84 14.06 7.00
C THR A 47 -15.94 14.45 5.99
N ALA A 48 -16.58 15.59 6.17
CA ALA A 48 -17.60 16.08 5.24
C ALA A 48 -17.03 16.36 3.83
N ILE A 49 -15.83 16.93 3.74
CA ILE A 49 -15.13 17.19 2.47
C ILE A 49 -14.88 15.86 1.73
N ILE A 50 -14.34 14.85 2.41
CA ILE A 50 -14.06 13.56 1.78
C ILE A 50 -15.36 12.86 1.38
N ILE A 51 -16.40 12.87 2.21
CA ILE A 51 -17.70 12.29 1.86
C ILE A 51 -18.28 12.99 0.62
N ALA A 52 -18.25 14.31 0.57
CA ALA A 52 -18.73 15.07 -0.60
C ALA A 52 -17.97 14.70 -1.88
N LEU A 53 -16.64 14.50 -1.79
CA LEU A 53 -15.81 14.08 -2.93
C LEU A 53 -16.20 12.69 -3.46
N ILE A 54 -16.38 11.71 -2.57
CA ILE A 54 -16.66 10.32 -2.98
C ILE A 54 -18.13 10.07 -3.26
N PHE A 55 -19.03 10.94 -2.79
CA PHE A 55 -20.48 10.77 -2.88
C PHE A 55 -20.99 10.40 -4.27
N PRO A 56 -20.52 11.06 -5.36
CA PRO A 56 -20.98 10.73 -6.72
C PRO A 56 -20.65 9.30 -7.16
N THR A 57 -19.62 8.68 -6.57
CA THR A 57 -19.17 7.33 -6.91
C THR A 57 -19.75 6.24 -6.00
N LEU A 58 -20.47 6.63 -4.94
CA LEU A 58 -21.08 5.66 -4.01
C LEU A 58 -22.07 4.70 -4.68
N PRO A 59 -22.96 5.14 -5.62
CA PRO A 59 -23.91 4.26 -6.28
C PRO A 59 -23.29 3.22 -7.20
N LEU A 60 -22.07 3.47 -7.70
CA LEU A 60 -21.39 2.57 -8.63
C LEU A 60 -20.95 1.29 -7.91
N TYR A 61 -21.07 0.15 -8.60
CA TYR A 61 -20.48 -1.10 -8.11
C TYR A 61 -18.94 -0.98 -8.04
N MET A 62 -18.32 -0.58 -9.14
CA MET A 62 -16.91 -0.23 -9.25
C MET A 62 -16.70 0.60 -10.52
N TRP A 63 -15.77 1.55 -10.51
CA TRP A 63 -15.29 2.24 -11.71
C TRP A 63 -14.12 1.46 -12.34
N SER A 64 -13.66 1.90 -13.52
CA SER A 64 -12.51 1.33 -14.22
C SER A 64 -11.56 2.44 -14.63
N GLY A 65 -10.34 2.39 -14.13
CA GLY A 65 -9.21 3.24 -14.55
C GLY A 65 -8.19 2.46 -15.39
N HIS A 66 -6.93 2.89 -15.37
CA HIS A 66 -5.85 2.28 -16.17
C HIS A 66 -5.49 0.86 -15.72
N ASP A 67 -5.46 0.63 -14.39
CA ASP A 67 -5.30 -0.73 -13.84
C ASP A 67 -6.58 -1.55 -14.01
N GLN A 68 -7.56 -1.01 -14.73
CA GLN A 68 -8.83 -1.61 -15.07
C GLN A 68 -9.52 -2.16 -13.80
N LEU A 69 -9.97 -3.39 -13.82
CA LEU A 69 -10.64 -4.02 -12.69
C LEU A 69 -9.73 -5.02 -11.93
N PHE A 70 -8.44 -4.99 -12.23
CA PHE A 70 -7.50 -5.89 -11.57
C PHE A 70 -7.51 -5.81 -10.03
N PRO A 71 -7.67 -4.64 -9.39
CA PRO A 71 -7.81 -4.61 -7.93
C PRO A 71 -8.96 -5.47 -7.42
N VAL A 72 -10.09 -5.51 -8.12
CA VAL A 72 -11.25 -6.35 -7.75
C VAL A 72 -10.94 -7.84 -7.91
N ILE A 73 -10.29 -8.21 -9.02
CA ILE A 73 -9.87 -9.61 -9.26
C ILE A 73 -8.90 -10.09 -8.18
N ARG A 74 -7.95 -9.24 -7.79
CA ARG A 74 -6.97 -9.55 -6.74
C ARG A 74 -7.65 -9.75 -5.37
N VAL A 75 -8.62 -8.91 -5.01
CA VAL A 75 -9.42 -9.08 -3.79
C VAL A 75 -10.26 -10.36 -3.86
N TYR A 76 -10.86 -10.66 -5.01
CA TYR A 76 -11.65 -11.87 -5.23
C TYR A 76 -10.82 -13.14 -5.00
N GLU A 77 -9.65 -13.26 -5.65
CA GLU A 77 -8.78 -14.44 -5.51
C GLU A 77 -8.25 -14.59 -4.08
N LEU A 78 -7.82 -13.49 -3.46
CA LEU A 78 -7.40 -13.48 -2.06
C LEU A 78 -8.52 -13.97 -1.13
N CYS A 79 -9.76 -13.55 -1.35
CA CYS A 79 -10.89 -13.98 -0.55
C CYS A 79 -11.19 -15.47 -0.73
N LYS A 80 -11.01 -16.03 -1.94
CA LYS A 80 -11.14 -17.49 -2.17
C LYS A 80 -10.15 -18.26 -1.31
N ILE A 81 -8.89 -17.84 -1.29
CA ILE A 81 -7.85 -18.47 -0.48
C ILE A 81 -8.16 -18.31 1.01
N TRP A 82 -8.58 -17.13 1.45
CA TRP A 82 -8.89 -16.87 2.87
C TRP A 82 -10.11 -17.65 3.39
N ARG A 83 -11.08 -17.98 2.54
CA ARG A 83 -12.20 -18.84 2.94
C ARG A 83 -11.76 -20.24 3.35
N VAL A 84 -10.70 -20.76 2.74
CA VAL A 84 -10.17 -22.10 3.02
C VAL A 84 -9.10 -22.08 4.09
N ASN A 85 -8.17 -21.13 4.01
CA ASN A 85 -6.96 -21.11 4.86
C ASN A 85 -7.03 -20.11 6.02
N GLY A 86 -8.12 -19.34 6.15
CA GLY A 86 -8.19 -18.17 7.03
C GLY A 86 -7.35 -17.00 6.52
N PRO A 87 -7.38 -15.85 7.20
CA PRO A 87 -6.58 -14.67 6.84
C PRO A 87 -5.08 -15.00 6.87
N CYS A 88 -4.45 -14.99 5.71
CA CYS A 88 -3.03 -15.33 5.56
C CYS A 88 -2.40 -14.57 4.38
N HIS A 89 -1.08 -14.53 4.34
CA HIS A 89 -0.37 -14.17 3.12
C HIS A 89 -0.53 -15.29 2.10
N ALA A 90 -1.02 -14.94 0.90
CA ALA A 90 -1.29 -15.85 -0.19
C ALA A 90 -0.28 -15.61 -1.33
N PRO A 91 0.92 -16.23 -1.31
CA PRO A 91 1.96 -15.98 -2.30
C PRO A 91 1.69 -16.63 -3.66
N TRP A 92 0.64 -17.42 -3.78
CA TRP A 92 0.30 -18.24 -4.95
C TRP A 92 -1.19 -18.20 -5.25
N GLU A 93 -1.54 -17.83 -6.48
CA GLU A 93 -2.92 -17.81 -7.00
C GLU A 93 -3.13 -19.02 -7.92
N PRO A 94 -3.87 -20.04 -7.45
CA PRO A 94 -3.98 -21.33 -8.15
C PRO A 94 -4.83 -21.26 -9.41
N ASP A 95 -5.74 -20.30 -9.53
CA ASP A 95 -6.71 -20.20 -10.63
C ASP A 95 -6.22 -19.33 -11.80
N TRP A 96 -5.17 -18.55 -11.58
CA TRP A 96 -4.63 -17.69 -12.63
C TRP A 96 -3.79 -18.47 -13.65
N ALA A 97 -3.52 -17.85 -14.78
CA ALA A 97 -2.88 -18.46 -15.94
C ALA A 97 -3.65 -19.73 -16.40
N PHE A 98 -4.97 -19.57 -16.56
CA PHE A 98 -5.89 -20.67 -16.93
C PHE A 98 -5.86 -21.87 -15.96
N GLY A 99 -5.52 -21.61 -14.71
CA GLY A 99 -5.42 -22.63 -13.67
C GLY A 99 -4.01 -23.26 -13.52
N TYR A 100 -3.03 -22.85 -14.31
CA TYR A 100 -1.64 -23.31 -14.11
C TYR A 100 -0.97 -22.65 -12.90
N GLY A 101 -1.60 -21.60 -12.33
CA GLY A 101 -1.16 -20.90 -11.13
C GLY A 101 -0.13 -19.81 -11.39
N TYR A 102 -0.04 -18.84 -10.46
CA TYR A 102 0.80 -17.66 -10.63
C TYR A 102 1.28 -17.09 -9.28
N PRO A 103 2.59 -16.74 -9.11
CA PRO A 103 3.14 -16.29 -7.82
C PRO A 103 2.97 -14.78 -7.59
N PHE A 104 1.77 -14.22 -7.75
CA PHE A 104 1.53 -12.78 -7.78
C PHE A 104 1.87 -12.08 -6.46
N PHE A 105 1.21 -12.44 -5.35
CA PHE A 105 1.44 -11.80 -4.05
C PHE A 105 2.78 -12.18 -3.41
N THR A 106 3.57 -13.06 -4.02
CA THR A 106 5.00 -13.18 -3.69
C THR A 106 5.74 -11.86 -3.97
N PHE A 107 5.33 -11.10 -5.00
CA PHE A 107 6.03 -9.91 -5.50
C PHE A 107 5.24 -8.62 -5.39
N TYR A 108 3.92 -8.70 -5.42
CA TYR A 108 3.05 -7.53 -5.42
C TYR A 108 2.58 -7.19 -4.00
N ALA A 109 2.72 -5.93 -3.61
CA ALA A 109 2.45 -5.46 -2.26
C ALA A 109 0.97 -5.62 -1.88
N PRO A 110 0.64 -6.32 -0.76
CA PRO A 110 -0.70 -6.84 -0.54
C PRO A 110 -1.64 -5.96 0.31
N LEU A 111 -1.17 -4.87 0.95
CA LEU A 111 -1.92 -4.17 2.01
C LEU A 111 -3.33 -3.72 1.57
N GLY A 112 -3.44 -3.06 0.43
CA GLY A 112 -4.72 -2.56 -0.06
C GLY A 112 -5.73 -3.68 -0.33
N TYR A 113 -5.23 -4.84 -0.78
CA TYR A 113 -6.05 -6.03 -1.06
C TYR A 113 -6.47 -6.74 0.22
N TYR A 114 -5.61 -6.77 1.25
CA TYR A 114 -5.98 -7.25 2.59
C TYR A 114 -7.11 -6.42 3.18
N VAL A 115 -7.06 -5.10 3.05
CA VAL A 115 -8.13 -4.22 3.52
C VAL A 115 -9.43 -4.46 2.74
N GLY A 116 -9.34 -4.62 1.42
CA GLY A 116 -10.50 -5.00 0.59
C GLY A 116 -11.11 -6.33 1.04
N ALA A 117 -10.28 -7.36 1.25
CA ALA A 117 -10.74 -8.65 1.76
C ALA A 117 -11.38 -8.54 3.15
N LEU A 118 -10.81 -7.74 4.06
CA LEU A 118 -11.41 -7.49 5.37
C LEU A 118 -12.79 -6.84 5.26
N TYR A 119 -13.00 -5.88 4.35
CA TYR A 119 -14.32 -5.31 4.10
C TYR A 119 -15.33 -6.36 3.58
N HIS A 120 -14.88 -7.27 2.71
CA HIS A 120 -15.71 -8.38 2.27
C HIS A 120 -16.15 -9.28 3.44
N PHE A 121 -15.21 -9.72 4.29
CA PHE A 121 -15.53 -10.65 5.37
C PHE A 121 -16.24 -10.02 6.57
N ILE A 122 -15.91 -8.77 6.92
CA ILE A 122 -16.48 -8.12 8.13
C ILE A 122 -17.82 -7.48 7.83
N LEU A 123 -17.97 -6.82 6.67
CA LEU A 123 -19.18 -6.07 6.32
C LEU A 123 -20.08 -6.80 5.32
N GLY A 124 -19.66 -7.97 4.81
CA GLY A 124 -20.45 -8.73 3.82
C GLY A 124 -20.54 -8.04 2.45
N LEU A 125 -19.65 -7.08 2.15
CA LEU A 125 -19.66 -6.37 0.87
C LEU A 125 -19.23 -7.30 -0.26
N ASP A 126 -19.83 -7.17 -1.44
CA ASP A 126 -19.32 -7.84 -2.63
C ASP A 126 -17.95 -7.25 -3.04
N TYR A 127 -17.19 -7.94 -3.87
CA TYR A 127 -15.77 -7.68 -4.13
C TYR A 127 -15.49 -6.29 -4.73
N GLY A 128 -16.37 -5.81 -5.64
CA GLY A 128 -16.26 -4.44 -6.17
C GLY A 128 -16.42 -3.39 -5.09
N PRO A 129 -17.56 -3.34 -4.36
CA PRO A 129 -17.77 -2.45 -3.23
C PRO A 129 -16.70 -2.59 -2.13
N ALA A 130 -16.23 -3.80 -1.82
CA ALA A 130 -15.18 -4.04 -0.84
C ALA A 130 -13.84 -3.40 -1.27
N THR A 131 -13.47 -3.56 -2.55
CA THR A 131 -12.27 -2.92 -3.14
C THR A 131 -12.42 -1.40 -3.13
N LYS A 132 -13.59 -0.88 -3.51
CA LYS A 132 -13.91 0.54 -3.48
C LYS A 132 -13.77 1.14 -2.08
N MET A 133 -14.24 0.45 -1.05
CA MET A 133 -14.05 0.86 0.34
C MET A 133 -12.58 0.90 0.76
N SER A 134 -11.75 0.00 0.23
CA SER A 134 -10.29 0.06 0.46
C SER A 134 -9.67 1.33 -0.14
N PHE A 135 -10.06 1.73 -1.35
CA PHE A 135 -9.64 3.01 -1.95
C PHE A 135 -10.08 4.21 -1.11
N TYR A 136 -11.34 4.26 -0.70
CA TYR A 136 -11.85 5.38 0.11
C TYR A 136 -11.16 5.47 1.47
N SER A 137 -10.84 4.31 2.06
CA SER A 137 -10.09 4.26 3.31
C SER A 137 -8.68 4.83 3.17
N SER A 138 -7.98 4.51 2.07
CA SER A 138 -6.64 5.06 1.82
C SER A 138 -6.68 6.58 1.67
N LEU A 139 -7.66 7.12 0.92
CA LEU A 139 -7.88 8.55 0.75
C LEU A 139 -8.18 9.24 2.08
N TYR A 140 -9.14 8.72 2.84
CA TYR A 140 -9.53 9.29 4.13
C TYR A 140 -8.39 9.28 5.13
N LEU A 141 -7.69 8.14 5.25
CA LEU A 141 -6.57 7.98 6.17
C LEU A 141 -5.37 8.85 5.79
N SER A 142 -5.14 9.11 4.50
CA SER A 142 -4.02 9.96 4.07
C SER A 142 -4.09 11.34 4.69
N GLY A 143 -5.23 12.01 4.60
CA GLY A 143 -5.41 13.32 5.20
C GLY A 143 -5.55 13.25 6.73
N LEU A 144 -6.19 12.21 7.28
CA LEU A 144 -6.30 12.06 8.74
C LEU A 144 -4.93 11.92 9.41
N VAL A 145 -4.02 11.14 8.81
CA VAL A 145 -2.66 10.97 9.32
C VAL A 145 -1.83 12.24 9.10
N MET A 146 -2.01 12.94 7.97
CA MET A 146 -1.41 14.25 7.75
C MET A 146 -1.92 15.27 8.78
N TYR A 147 -3.23 15.27 9.10
CA TYR A 147 -3.79 16.07 10.19
C TYR A 147 -3.06 15.81 11.51
N ALA A 148 -2.91 14.55 11.88
CA ALA A 148 -2.24 14.15 13.12
C ALA A 148 -0.76 14.58 13.15
N LEU A 149 -0.05 14.48 12.02
CA LEU A 149 1.34 14.94 11.89
C LEU A 149 1.44 16.45 12.11
N VAL A 150 0.61 17.23 11.41
CA VAL A 150 0.60 18.70 11.49
C VAL A 150 0.17 19.15 12.89
N PHE A 151 -0.84 18.50 13.46
CA PHE A 151 -1.29 18.76 14.82
C PHE A 151 -0.20 18.47 15.85
N SER A 152 0.56 17.39 15.70
CA SER A 152 1.69 17.06 16.59
C SER A 152 2.79 18.11 16.52
N ILE A 153 3.14 18.58 15.32
CA ILE A 153 4.14 19.62 15.10
C ILE A 153 3.68 20.94 15.73
N GLY A 154 2.50 21.41 15.36
CA GLY A 154 1.99 22.72 15.77
C GLY A 154 1.68 22.81 17.26
N ARG A 155 1.28 21.69 17.88
CA ARG A 155 1.12 21.59 19.34
C ARG A 155 2.46 21.78 20.06
N ARG A 156 3.53 21.16 19.56
CA ARG A 156 4.87 21.34 20.13
C ARG A 156 5.36 22.78 19.97
N GLU A 157 5.07 23.39 18.83
CA GLU A 157 5.54 24.73 18.47
C GLU A 157 4.52 25.83 18.84
N GLN A 158 3.39 25.46 19.49
CA GLN A 158 2.33 26.36 19.96
C GLN A 158 1.76 27.26 18.86
N TRP A 159 1.45 26.69 17.69
CA TRP A 159 0.92 27.48 16.58
C TRP A 159 -0.50 28.01 16.86
N PRO A 160 -0.78 29.25 16.50
CA PRO A 160 -2.14 29.76 16.50
C PRO A 160 -2.98 29.08 15.42
N ARG A 161 -4.29 28.91 15.66
CA ARG A 161 -5.23 28.28 14.72
C ARG A 161 -4.83 26.86 14.28
N LEU A 162 -4.17 26.12 15.16
CA LEU A 162 -3.56 24.80 14.88
C LEU A 162 -4.52 23.83 14.18
N SER A 163 -5.74 23.64 14.70
CA SER A 163 -6.71 22.69 14.13
C SER A 163 -7.09 23.02 12.69
N TRP A 164 -7.09 24.33 12.35
CA TRP A 164 -7.42 24.78 11.00
C TRP A 164 -6.22 24.64 10.03
N TRP A 165 -4.99 24.81 10.51
CA TRP A 165 -3.79 24.44 9.74
C TRP A 165 -3.70 22.93 9.49
N ALA A 166 -4.08 22.13 10.49
CA ALA A 166 -4.12 20.68 10.34
C ALA A 166 -5.21 20.25 9.34
N LEU A 167 -6.40 20.87 9.39
CA LEU A 167 -7.45 20.69 8.38
C LEU A 167 -6.98 21.05 6.97
N ALA A 168 -6.35 22.22 6.83
CA ALA A 168 -5.88 22.70 5.53
C ALA A 168 -4.86 21.73 4.91
N ALA A 169 -3.87 21.30 5.69
CA ALA A 169 -2.87 20.32 5.24
C ALA A 169 -3.49 18.96 4.89
N ALA A 170 -4.41 18.46 5.72
CA ALA A 170 -5.13 17.21 5.49
C ALA A 170 -5.89 17.27 4.16
N THR A 171 -6.63 18.36 3.94
CA THR A 171 -7.43 18.57 2.72
C THR A 171 -6.54 18.71 1.49
N VAL A 172 -5.52 19.57 1.54
CA VAL A 172 -4.59 19.76 0.39
C VAL A 172 -3.89 18.45 0.04
N PHE A 173 -3.41 17.71 1.04
CA PHE A 173 -2.70 16.44 0.82
C PHE A 173 -3.63 15.37 0.25
N ALA A 174 -4.85 15.21 0.78
CA ALA A 174 -5.82 14.26 0.28
C ALA A 174 -6.32 14.61 -1.14
N LEU A 175 -6.53 15.91 -1.42
CA LEU A 175 -7.03 16.41 -2.69
C LEU A 175 -5.91 16.76 -3.69
N THR A 176 -4.65 16.43 -3.39
CA THR A 176 -3.55 16.59 -4.34
C THR A 176 -3.91 15.94 -5.67
N ARG A 177 -3.66 16.64 -6.78
CA ARG A 177 -4.02 16.18 -8.13
C ARG A 177 -3.52 14.75 -8.40
N TYR A 178 -2.25 14.49 -8.14
CA TYR A 178 -1.67 13.17 -8.35
C TYR A 178 -2.34 12.09 -7.50
N HIS A 179 -2.73 12.37 -6.25
CA HIS A 179 -3.45 11.41 -5.41
C HIS A 179 -4.84 11.06 -5.98
N LEU A 180 -5.57 12.06 -6.50
CA LEU A 180 -6.85 11.84 -7.16
C LEU A 180 -6.69 11.08 -8.49
N THR A 181 -5.58 11.32 -9.19
CA THR A 181 -5.21 10.55 -10.39
C THR A 181 -4.92 9.10 -10.05
N ASP A 182 -4.16 8.82 -8.98
CA ASP A 182 -3.91 7.45 -8.49
C ASP A 182 -5.21 6.73 -8.15
N LEU A 183 -6.15 7.46 -7.51
CA LEU A 183 -7.41 6.89 -7.06
C LEU A 183 -8.39 6.64 -8.22
N PHE A 184 -8.67 7.66 -9.04
CA PHE A 184 -9.80 7.65 -9.98
C PHE A 184 -9.41 7.41 -11.44
N VAL A 185 -8.16 7.67 -11.81
CA VAL A 185 -7.68 7.51 -13.19
C VAL A 185 -6.85 6.25 -13.35
N ARG A 186 -5.92 6.02 -12.42
CA ARG A 186 -5.00 4.88 -12.49
C ARG A 186 -5.56 3.61 -11.85
N ASP A 187 -6.48 3.72 -10.88
CA ASP A 187 -6.92 2.62 -10.00
C ASP A 187 -5.75 1.93 -9.26
N ALA A 188 -4.72 2.71 -8.93
CA ALA A 188 -3.47 2.22 -8.35
C ALA A 188 -3.60 1.97 -6.84
N LEU A 189 -4.41 0.96 -6.44
CA LEU A 189 -4.73 0.67 -5.03
C LEU A 189 -3.50 0.55 -4.15
N ALA A 190 -2.46 -0.11 -4.63
CA ALA A 190 -1.19 -0.26 -3.93
C ALA A 190 -0.54 1.11 -3.63
N GLU A 191 -0.46 1.99 -4.62
CA GLU A 191 0.12 3.34 -4.48
C GLU A 191 -0.77 4.24 -3.61
N CYS A 192 -2.10 4.13 -3.72
CA CYS A 192 -3.04 4.86 -2.84
C CYS A 192 -2.78 4.58 -1.35
N TRP A 193 -2.46 3.34 -0.96
CA TRP A 193 -2.13 3.02 0.43
C TRP A 193 -0.75 3.51 0.87
N ALA A 194 0.13 3.89 -0.05
CA ALA A 194 1.40 4.52 0.30
C ALA A 194 1.23 5.95 0.84
N TRP A 195 0.18 6.69 0.45
CA TRP A 195 -0.08 8.05 0.93
C TRP A 195 -0.26 8.13 2.46
N PRO A 196 -1.16 7.38 3.10
CA PRO A 196 -1.30 7.42 4.55
C PRO A 196 -0.07 6.85 5.27
N THR A 197 0.60 5.85 4.68
CA THR A 197 1.75 5.21 5.34
C THR A 197 3.00 6.10 5.33
N ILE A 198 3.25 6.89 4.28
CA ILE A 198 4.30 7.91 4.26
C ILE A 198 4.02 8.97 5.33
N ALA A 199 2.83 9.55 5.35
CA ALA A 199 2.48 10.55 6.35
C ALA A 199 2.64 10.00 7.78
N GLY A 200 2.28 8.74 7.99
CA GLY A 200 2.42 8.02 9.26
C GLY A 200 3.87 7.76 9.67
N LEU A 201 4.74 7.43 8.72
CA LEU A 201 6.17 7.28 8.96
C LEU A 201 6.76 8.57 9.54
N PHE A 202 6.43 9.73 8.96
CA PHE A 202 6.89 11.03 9.44
C PHE A 202 6.18 11.47 10.72
N LEU A 203 4.90 11.10 10.93
CA LEU A 203 4.22 11.27 12.21
C LEU A 203 4.95 10.53 13.33
N GLY A 204 5.33 9.28 13.12
CA GLY A 204 6.13 8.50 14.06
C GLY A 204 7.47 9.15 14.37
N ALA A 205 8.17 9.66 13.34
CA ALA A 205 9.43 10.38 13.50
C ALA A 205 9.26 11.70 14.28
N GLU A 206 8.16 12.44 14.05
CA GLU A 206 7.87 13.66 14.81
C GLU A 206 7.56 13.35 16.28
N ILE A 207 6.75 12.31 16.56
CA ILE A 207 6.43 11.88 17.93
C ILE A 207 7.68 11.37 18.65
N ALA A 208 8.62 10.72 17.94
CA ALA A 208 9.86 10.22 18.51
C ALA A 208 10.72 11.33 19.14
N ARG A 209 10.56 12.59 18.73
CA ARG A 209 11.29 13.74 19.34
C ARG A 209 10.94 13.94 20.81
N GLN A 210 9.71 13.67 21.19
CA GLN A 210 9.25 13.86 22.56
C GLN A 210 9.02 12.53 23.30
N ARG A 211 8.62 11.49 22.57
CA ARG A 211 8.22 10.18 23.09
C ARG A 211 8.87 9.07 22.25
N PRO A 212 10.18 8.79 22.44
CA PRO A 212 10.94 7.89 21.57
C PRO A 212 10.27 6.50 21.41
N TRP A 213 9.81 5.89 22.50
CA TRP A 213 9.17 4.56 22.45
C TRP A 213 7.88 4.54 21.63
N LEU A 214 7.01 5.55 21.81
CA LEU A 214 5.80 5.65 21.00
C LEU A 214 6.15 5.93 19.54
N GLY A 215 7.17 6.77 19.28
CA GLY A 215 7.68 7.03 17.95
C GLY A 215 8.19 5.76 17.28
N ILE A 216 8.99 4.93 17.97
CA ILE A 216 9.47 3.63 17.46
C ILE A 216 8.30 2.74 17.04
N LEU A 217 7.28 2.61 17.88
CA LEU A 217 6.10 1.78 17.60
C LEU A 217 5.32 2.28 16.36
N LEU A 218 5.13 3.59 16.23
CA LEU A 218 4.44 4.19 15.10
C LEU A 218 5.26 4.06 13.80
N ILE A 219 6.56 4.35 13.85
CA ILE A 219 7.47 4.18 12.70
C ILE A 219 7.41 2.72 12.24
N ALA A 220 7.48 1.76 13.17
CA ALA A 220 7.46 0.34 12.82
C ALA A 220 6.17 -0.06 12.07
N VAL A 221 5.00 0.36 12.57
CA VAL A 221 3.70 0.08 11.93
C VAL A 221 3.61 0.75 10.55
N PHE A 222 3.90 2.04 10.47
CA PHE A 222 3.74 2.77 9.21
C PHE A 222 4.80 2.41 8.17
N TYR A 223 6.02 2.08 8.59
CA TYR A 223 7.06 1.63 7.67
C TYR A 223 6.78 0.21 7.16
N SER A 224 6.34 -0.71 8.02
CA SER A 224 5.87 -2.01 7.55
C SER A 224 4.67 -1.88 6.62
N GLY A 225 3.71 -1.00 6.96
CA GLY A 225 2.59 -0.65 6.09
C GLY A 225 3.04 -0.10 4.74
N LEU A 226 4.06 0.75 4.70
CA LEU A 226 4.61 1.31 3.45
C LEU A 226 5.23 0.22 2.57
N MET A 227 6.01 -0.70 3.17
CA MET A 227 6.56 -1.86 2.46
C MET A 227 5.47 -2.78 1.90
N LEU A 228 4.38 -2.95 2.62
CA LEU A 228 3.24 -3.76 2.21
C LEU A 228 2.25 -3.03 1.28
N SER A 229 2.41 -1.71 1.09
CA SER A 229 1.56 -0.89 0.22
C SER A 229 2.07 -0.86 -1.21
N HIS A 230 3.32 -0.36 -1.40
CA HIS A 230 3.87 -0.14 -2.73
C HIS A 230 5.40 -0.19 -2.71
N ASN A 231 5.98 -1.16 -3.40
CA ASN A 231 7.42 -1.46 -3.37
C ASN A 231 8.29 -0.24 -3.76
N ILE A 232 7.91 0.46 -4.83
CA ILE A 232 8.63 1.63 -5.34
C ILE A 232 8.60 2.76 -4.32
N THR A 233 7.41 3.06 -3.79
CA THR A 233 7.27 4.13 -2.80
C THR A 233 7.94 3.77 -1.48
N ALA A 234 8.03 2.49 -1.11
CA ALA A 234 8.79 2.05 0.06
C ALA A 234 10.29 2.31 -0.10
N LEU A 235 10.86 2.03 -1.27
CA LEU A 235 12.25 2.33 -1.58
C LEU A 235 12.54 3.84 -1.47
N TYR A 236 11.79 4.65 -2.19
CA TYR A 236 11.99 6.11 -2.18
C TYR A 236 11.57 6.77 -0.86
N GLY A 237 10.59 6.23 -0.14
CA GLY A 237 10.20 6.65 1.20
C GLY A 237 11.31 6.42 2.22
N THR A 238 12.05 5.32 2.09
CA THR A 238 13.25 5.06 2.90
C THR A 238 14.33 6.12 2.64
N ILE A 239 14.57 6.44 1.36
CA ILE A 239 15.52 7.48 0.96
C ILE A 239 15.07 8.86 1.45
N ALA A 240 13.79 9.19 1.28
CA ALA A 240 13.23 10.45 1.75
C ALA A 240 13.36 10.62 3.26
N MET A 241 13.09 9.56 4.04
CA MET A 241 13.29 9.57 5.49
C MET A 241 14.77 9.67 5.87
N ALA A 242 15.66 8.96 5.16
CA ALA A 242 17.11 9.04 5.41
C ALA A 242 17.65 10.44 5.11
N LEU A 243 17.26 11.06 3.99
CA LEU A 243 17.64 12.44 3.65
C LEU A 243 17.07 13.43 4.67
N TYR A 244 15.81 13.29 5.05
CA TYR A 244 15.21 14.13 6.08
C TYR A 244 15.91 13.97 7.42
N ALA A 245 16.23 12.74 7.82
CA ALA A 245 16.98 12.46 9.04
C ALA A 245 18.39 13.07 8.98
N LEU A 246 19.11 12.89 7.89
CA LEU A 246 20.46 13.45 7.69
C LEU A 246 20.46 14.97 7.78
N LEU A 247 19.51 15.62 7.10
CA LEU A 247 19.40 17.07 7.09
C LEU A 247 18.89 17.64 8.42
N THR A 248 18.14 16.90 9.23
CA THR A 248 17.60 17.38 10.52
C THR A 248 18.31 16.80 11.74
N MET A 249 19.44 16.13 11.54
CA MET A 249 20.21 15.44 12.58
C MET A 249 20.80 16.42 13.62
N ARG A 250 20.11 16.60 14.73
CA ARG A 250 20.63 17.36 15.90
C ARG A 250 20.64 16.55 17.18
N GLU A 251 19.85 15.46 17.25
CA GLU A 251 19.67 14.65 18.45
C GLU A 251 19.93 13.16 18.16
N LYS A 252 21.02 12.61 18.67
CA LYS A 252 21.36 11.18 18.50
C LYS A 252 20.22 10.24 18.92
N ARG A 253 19.52 10.56 20.01
CA ARG A 253 18.40 9.75 20.52
C ARG A 253 17.26 9.66 19.54
N TRP A 254 16.94 10.75 18.83
CA TRP A 254 15.90 10.76 17.81
C TRP A 254 16.29 9.90 16.59
N VAL A 255 17.54 10.02 16.12
CA VAL A 255 18.06 9.20 15.02
C VAL A 255 18.01 7.72 15.37
N LEU A 256 18.45 7.35 16.57
CA LEU A 256 18.36 5.96 17.04
C LEU A 256 16.91 5.46 17.10
N ALA A 257 15.96 6.29 17.52
CA ALA A 257 14.55 5.93 17.53
C ALA A 257 14.00 5.71 16.10
N VAL A 258 14.37 6.56 15.15
CA VAL A 258 13.98 6.41 13.73
C VAL A 258 14.59 5.13 13.16
N MET A 259 15.87 4.86 13.40
CA MET A 259 16.53 3.63 12.94
C MET A 259 15.91 2.37 13.58
N ALA A 260 15.69 2.38 14.89
CA ALA A 260 15.07 1.25 15.62
C ALA A 260 13.64 0.97 15.13
N GLY A 261 12.84 2.01 14.95
CA GLY A 261 11.48 1.88 14.40
C GLY A 261 11.50 1.38 12.95
N GLY A 262 12.42 1.89 12.13
CA GLY A 262 12.62 1.43 10.75
C GLY A 262 13.05 -0.04 10.68
N ALA A 263 14.03 -0.45 11.49
CA ALA A 263 14.49 -1.84 11.56
C ALA A 263 13.37 -2.79 12.03
N LEU A 264 12.61 -2.38 13.07
CA LEU A 264 11.47 -3.16 13.55
C LEU A 264 10.37 -3.26 12.49
N GLY A 265 10.04 -2.17 11.79
CA GLY A 265 9.05 -2.17 10.70
C GLY A 265 9.48 -3.04 9.52
N ALA A 266 10.76 -2.99 9.14
CA ALA A 266 11.33 -3.89 8.13
C ALA A 266 11.22 -5.36 8.57
N ALA A 267 11.54 -5.67 9.83
CA ALA A 267 11.36 -7.01 10.38
C ALA A 267 9.89 -7.46 10.31
N MET A 268 8.94 -6.60 10.71
CA MET A 268 7.50 -6.89 10.68
C MET A 268 6.97 -7.22 9.28
N ALA A 269 7.55 -6.65 8.21
CA ALA A 269 7.17 -6.90 6.82
C ALA A 269 8.05 -7.94 6.10
N ALA A 270 8.99 -8.60 6.80
CA ALA A 270 9.98 -9.50 6.17
C ALA A 270 9.35 -10.71 5.47
N PHE A 271 8.15 -11.14 5.90
CA PHE A 271 7.40 -12.23 5.25
C PHE A 271 7.09 -11.94 3.78
N PHE A 272 7.02 -10.68 3.40
CA PHE A 272 6.74 -10.20 2.05
C PHE A 272 8.02 -9.79 1.31
N TRP A 273 8.77 -8.76 1.81
CA TRP A 273 9.85 -8.18 1.03
C TRP A 273 11.05 -9.13 0.86
N LEU A 274 11.32 -10.01 1.84
CA LEU A 274 12.47 -10.90 1.76
C LEU A 274 12.32 -11.97 0.64
N PRO A 275 11.21 -12.72 0.53
CA PRO A 275 10.98 -13.59 -0.63
C PRO A 275 10.82 -12.79 -1.93
N ALA A 276 10.15 -11.61 -1.92
CA ALA A 276 10.01 -10.76 -3.10
C ALA A 276 11.36 -10.43 -3.74
N LEU A 277 12.31 -9.92 -2.97
CA LEU A 277 13.63 -9.53 -3.48
C LEU A 277 14.47 -10.75 -3.90
N THR A 278 14.39 -11.86 -3.16
CA THR A 278 15.27 -13.00 -3.40
C THR A 278 14.80 -13.89 -4.54
N LEU A 279 13.48 -14.04 -4.72
CA LEU A 279 12.89 -14.90 -5.75
C LEU A 279 12.62 -14.17 -7.08
N LEU A 280 12.67 -12.85 -7.11
CA LEU A 280 12.40 -12.05 -8.31
C LEU A 280 13.25 -12.48 -9.51
N LYS A 281 14.52 -12.81 -9.26
CA LYS A 281 15.46 -13.32 -10.28
C LYS A 281 15.03 -14.62 -10.96
N LEU A 282 14.04 -15.32 -10.41
CA LEU A 282 13.47 -16.55 -10.99
C LEU A 282 12.30 -16.26 -11.94
N THR A 283 11.94 -15.00 -12.14
CA THR A 283 10.82 -14.57 -12.97
C THR A 283 11.26 -13.64 -14.08
N ASN A 284 10.37 -13.41 -15.04
CA ASN A 284 10.63 -12.47 -16.13
C ASN A 284 10.95 -11.06 -15.64
N ALA A 285 10.35 -10.62 -14.54
CA ALA A 285 10.63 -9.32 -13.92
C ALA A 285 12.09 -9.18 -13.44
N GLY A 286 12.76 -10.29 -13.14
CA GLY A 286 14.19 -10.31 -12.78
C GLY A 286 15.16 -10.14 -13.95
N LEU A 287 14.69 -10.12 -15.21
CA LEU A 287 15.52 -9.97 -16.39
C LEU A 287 15.75 -8.48 -16.73
N PRO A 288 16.99 -8.08 -17.08
CA PRO A 288 17.32 -6.68 -17.37
C PRO A 288 16.65 -6.11 -18.62
N GLN A 289 16.21 -6.95 -19.54
CA GLN A 289 15.68 -6.51 -20.85
C GLN A 289 14.60 -7.49 -21.33
N ARG A 290 13.32 -7.06 -21.27
CA ARG A 290 12.28 -7.57 -22.16
C ARG A 290 11.37 -6.43 -22.60
N ILE A 291 11.20 -6.32 -23.93
CA ILE A 291 10.27 -5.39 -24.57
C ILE A 291 8.85 -5.75 -24.11
N GLY A 292 8.12 -4.79 -23.55
CA GLY A 292 6.72 -4.94 -23.15
C GLY A 292 6.47 -5.48 -21.73
N VAL A 293 7.50 -5.85 -20.97
CA VAL A 293 7.40 -6.19 -19.54
C VAL A 293 8.09 -5.08 -18.75
N SER A 294 7.47 -4.61 -17.68
CA SER A 294 8.08 -3.63 -16.78
C SER A 294 9.33 -4.26 -16.14
N PRO A 295 10.56 -3.94 -16.59
CA PRO A 295 11.75 -4.50 -15.99
C PRO A 295 11.88 -3.97 -14.56
N THR A 296 12.49 -4.73 -13.66
CA THR A 296 12.85 -4.24 -12.32
C THR A 296 13.78 -3.02 -12.36
N THR A 297 14.36 -2.74 -13.52
CA THR A 297 15.17 -1.56 -13.77
C THR A 297 14.73 -0.94 -15.07
N THR A 298 14.06 0.21 -15.01
CA THR A 298 13.61 0.93 -16.19
C THR A 298 14.82 1.50 -16.94
N PRO A 299 14.90 1.33 -18.26
CA PRO A 299 15.95 1.93 -19.07
C PRO A 299 15.99 3.47 -18.93
N PRO A 300 17.20 4.09 -18.93
CA PRO A 300 17.33 5.53 -18.74
C PRO A 300 16.57 6.38 -19.76
N ASP A 301 16.51 5.95 -21.01
CA ASP A 301 15.79 6.60 -22.11
C ASP A 301 14.26 6.59 -21.89
N VAL A 302 13.72 5.49 -21.38
CA VAL A 302 12.30 5.38 -21.00
C VAL A 302 12.00 6.31 -19.82
N LEU A 303 12.85 6.36 -18.79
CA LEU A 303 12.71 7.30 -17.68
C LEU A 303 12.77 8.74 -18.16
N HIS A 304 13.72 9.07 -19.05
CA HIS A 304 13.85 10.41 -19.60
C HIS A 304 12.63 10.81 -20.44
N SER A 305 12.09 9.91 -21.25
CA SER A 305 10.92 10.19 -22.09
C SER A 305 9.64 10.46 -21.30
N HIS A 306 9.52 9.91 -20.06
CA HIS A 306 8.40 10.15 -19.15
C HIS A 306 8.74 11.13 -18.01
N ALA A 307 9.86 11.85 -18.11
CA ALA A 307 10.19 12.92 -17.18
C ALA A 307 9.26 14.12 -17.36
N LEU A 308 8.91 14.78 -16.25
CA LEU A 308 7.96 15.89 -16.29
C LEU A 308 8.57 17.15 -16.89
N TYR A 309 7.80 17.79 -17.72
CA TYR A 309 8.03 19.16 -18.20
C TYR A 309 7.44 20.14 -17.19
N TRP A 310 8.11 21.25 -17.01
CA TRP A 310 7.71 22.22 -16.02
C TRP A 310 6.28 22.77 -16.22
N GLN A 311 5.84 22.90 -17.47
CA GLN A 311 4.48 23.33 -17.83
C GLN A 311 3.40 22.39 -17.33
N GLN A 312 3.66 21.09 -17.27
CA GLN A 312 2.70 20.09 -16.83
C GLN A 312 2.27 20.26 -15.36
N HIS A 313 3.11 20.91 -14.52
CA HIS A 313 2.75 21.18 -13.12
C HIS A 313 1.61 22.20 -12.97
N PHE A 314 1.27 22.96 -14.00
CA PHE A 314 0.21 23.98 -14.00
C PHE A 314 -1.06 23.55 -14.73
N ILE A 315 -1.11 22.33 -15.27
CA ILE A 315 -2.28 21.80 -15.97
C ILE A 315 -3.20 21.14 -14.96
N GLU A 316 -4.37 21.73 -14.74
CA GLU A 316 -5.39 21.23 -13.81
C GLU A 316 -6.40 20.28 -14.48
N SER A 317 -5.98 19.44 -15.41
CA SER A 317 -6.85 18.38 -15.93
C SER A 317 -6.56 17.04 -15.24
N LEU A 318 -7.57 16.21 -15.00
CA LEU A 318 -7.33 14.84 -14.54
C LEU A 318 -6.76 13.97 -15.63
N GLY A 319 -7.02 14.29 -16.90
CA GLY A 319 -6.60 13.50 -18.04
C GLY A 319 -6.86 12.01 -17.83
N THR A 320 -7.65 11.40 -18.68
CA THR A 320 -8.08 10.00 -18.48
C THR A 320 -7.32 9.04 -19.38
N GLU A 321 -6.40 9.56 -20.18
CA GLU A 321 -5.55 8.79 -21.07
C GLU A 321 -4.35 8.24 -20.29
N GLY A 322 -3.78 7.12 -20.78
CA GLY A 322 -2.56 6.57 -20.21
C GLY A 322 -1.37 7.54 -20.36
N SER A 323 -0.40 7.46 -19.46
CA SER A 323 0.81 8.27 -19.59
C SER A 323 1.54 7.97 -20.90
N ILE A 324 1.85 9.02 -21.64
CA ILE A 324 2.62 8.97 -22.87
C ILE A 324 3.94 9.72 -22.73
N ALA A 325 4.92 9.36 -23.55
CA ALA A 325 6.20 10.05 -23.57
C ALA A 325 6.06 11.50 -24.06
N GLY A 326 6.77 12.43 -23.44
CA GLY A 326 6.90 13.82 -23.90
C GLY A 326 5.97 14.82 -23.22
N PRO A 327 5.94 16.07 -23.72
CA PRO A 327 5.25 17.19 -23.06
C PRO A 327 3.72 17.15 -23.16
N ASN A 328 3.17 16.34 -24.07
CA ASN A 328 1.74 16.25 -24.36
C ASN A 328 1.04 15.15 -23.55
N ASP A 329 1.69 14.65 -22.50
CA ASP A 329 1.05 13.70 -21.57
C ASP A 329 -0.15 14.37 -20.89
N ALA A 330 -1.34 13.88 -21.21
CA ALA A 330 -2.61 14.43 -20.73
C ALA A 330 -3.04 13.85 -19.39
N MET A 331 -2.34 12.81 -18.89
CA MET A 331 -2.64 12.25 -17.57
C MET A 331 -2.39 13.30 -16.47
N GLY A 332 -3.23 13.34 -15.45
CA GLY A 332 -3.14 14.32 -14.35
C GLY A 332 -1.95 14.11 -13.41
N ILE A 333 -0.74 14.05 -13.97
CA ILE A 333 0.53 13.83 -13.25
C ILE A 333 1.19 15.16 -12.85
N ASN A 334 0.55 15.87 -11.94
CA ASN A 334 1.06 17.14 -11.40
C ASN A 334 0.77 17.29 -9.90
N LEU A 335 1.40 18.31 -9.29
CA LEU A 335 1.25 18.59 -7.86
C LEU A 335 -0.10 19.21 -7.47
N GLY A 336 -0.79 19.80 -8.43
CA GLY A 336 -1.92 20.67 -8.18
C GLY A 336 -1.52 22.07 -7.67
N ILE A 337 -2.25 23.08 -8.15
CA ILE A 337 -1.96 24.51 -7.88
C ILE A 337 -1.99 24.83 -6.38
N ALA A 338 -2.83 24.15 -5.59
CA ALA A 338 -2.89 24.37 -4.14
C ALA A 338 -1.55 24.07 -3.43
N VAL A 339 -0.86 22.99 -3.83
CA VAL A 339 0.47 22.64 -3.28
C VAL A 339 1.51 23.66 -3.78
N LEU A 340 1.48 24.04 -5.06
CA LEU A 340 2.42 25.01 -5.63
C LEU A 340 2.30 26.37 -4.96
N ILE A 341 1.09 26.87 -4.73
CA ILE A 341 0.85 28.12 -3.97
C ILE A 341 1.43 27.98 -2.56
N GLY A 342 1.15 26.87 -1.88
CA GLY A 342 1.68 26.61 -0.54
C GLY A 342 3.21 26.64 -0.51
N VAL A 343 3.88 25.97 -1.44
CA VAL A 343 5.35 25.94 -1.56
C VAL A 343 5.91 27.33 -1.84
N ALA A 344 5.30 28.11 -2.73
CA ALA A 344 5.72 29.48 -3.03
C ALA A 344 5.61 30.39 -1.79
N LEU A 345 4.48 30.32 -1.08
CA LEU A 345 4.28 31.07 0.17
C LEU A 345 5.27 30.64 1.26
N ALA A 346 5.57 29.36 1.37
CA ALA A 346 6.55 28.82 2.29
C ALA A 346 7.97 29.32 1.96
N ALA A 347 8.34 29.36 0.68
CA ALA A 347 9.60 29.91 0.22
C ALA A 347 9.75 31.40 0.55
N ILE A 348 8.70 32.20 0.37
CA ILE A 348 8.69 33.62 0.78
C ILE A 348 8.82 33.74 2.31
N ALA A 349 8.08 32.93 3.07
CA ALA A 349 8.09 32.92 4.54
C ALA A 349 9.47 32.58 5.12
N LEU A 350 10.30 31.80 4.41
CA LEU A 350 11.65 31.45 4.82
C LEU A 350 12.52 32.67 5.12
N PHE A 351 12.32 33.76 4.38
CA PHE A 351 13.07 35.01 4.49
C PHE A 351 12.39 36.07 5.38
N ARG A 352 11.24 35.74 5.98
CA ARG A 352 10.49 36.69 6.82
C ARG A 352 10.81 36.48 8.31
N PRO A 353 10.69 37.54 9.15
CA PRO A 353 10.77 37.41 10.59
C PRO A 353 9.57 36.63 11.15
N GLY A 354 9.77 35.91 12.27
CA GLY A 354 8.69 35.20 12.98
C GLY A 354 8.88 33.69 13.03
N LEU A 355 9.91 33.13 12.38
CA LEU A 355 10.31 31.74 12.54
C LEU A 355 11.50 31.64 13.50
N SER A 356 11.47 30.70 14.43
CA SER A 356 12.65 30.31 15.20
C SER A 356 13.73 29.74 14.26
N ALA A 357 15.00 29.75 14.67
CA ALA A 357 16.08 29.18 13.87
C ALA A 357 15.84 27.70 13.52
N VAL A 358 15.28 26.93 14.45
CA VAL A 358 14.92 25.52 14.24
C VAL A 358 13.79 25.37 13.22
N ALA A 359 12.71 26.14 13.36
CA ALA A 359 11.57 26.12 12.42
C ALA A 359 12.01 26.53 11.01
N ARG A 360 12.85 27.55 10.90
CA ARG A 360 13.42 28.02 9.62
C ARG A 360 14.26 26.93 8.96
N TYR A 361 15.11 26.27 9.72
CA TYR A 361 15.93 25.18 9.21
C TYR A 361 15.07 23.98 8.73
N GLN A 362 14.05 23.61 9.49
CA GLN A 362 13.14 22.53 9.10
C GLN A 362 12.30 22.91 7.86
N LEU A 363 11.87 24.17 7.75
CA LEU A 363 11.21 24.70 6.55
C LEU A 363 12.15 24.62 5.35
N PHE A 364 13.39 25.07 5.49
CA PHE A 364 14.41 24.96 4.44
C PHE A 364 14.63 23.50 4.02
N THR A 365 14.71 22.57 4.97
CA THR A 365 14.85 21.12 4.68
C THR A 365 13.68 20.60 3.85
N CYS A 366 12.44 20.96 4.20
CA CYS A 366 11.27 20.54 3.42
C CYS A 366 11.30 21.11 2.00
N LEU A 367 11.65 22.40 1.83
CA LEU A 367 11.78 23.03 0.51
C LEU A 367 12.94 22.42 -0.31
N ALA A 368 14.05 22.09 0.34
CA ALA A 368 15.17 21.41 -0.32
C ALA A 368 14.76 20.02 -0.83
N LEU A 369 13.98 19.26 -0.05
CA LEU A 369 13.47 17.96 -0.47
C LEU A 369 12.43 18.09 -1.59
N VAL A 370 11.57 19.11 -1.57
CA VAL A 370 10.71 19.45 -2.72
C VAL A 370 11.56 19.66 -3.97
N ALA A 371 12.62 20.48 -3.87
CA ALA A 371 13.51 20.76 -5.01
C ALA A 371 14.23 19.50 -5.51
N VAL A 372 14.72 18.65 -4.61
CA VAL A 372 15.38 17.37 -4.96
C VAL A 372 14.43 16.46 -5.75
N PHE A 373 13.20 16.27 -5.28
CA PHE A 373 12.25 15.40 -5.98
C PHE A 373 11.73 16.02 -7.28
N LEU A 374 11.53 17.35 -7.34
CA LEU A 374 11.21 18.04 -8.60
C LEU A 374 12.35 17.89 -9.62
N PHE A 375 13.59 18.04 -9.18
CA PHE A 375 14.75 17.82 -10.05
C PHE A 375 14.82 16.37 -10.55
N ALA A 376 14.61 15.39 -9.66
CA ALA A 376 14.62 13.97 -10.03
C ALA A 376 13.54 13.60 -11.07
N MET A 377 12.41 14.32 -11.10
CA MET A 377 11.35 14.11 -12.09
C MET A 377 11.54 14.90 -13.38
N SER A 378 12.47 15.86 -13.40
CA SER A 378 12.63 16.80 -14.52
C SER A 378 13.42 16.21 -15.69
N GLN A 379 13.31 16.86 -16.85
CA GLN A 379 14.10 16.60 -18.05
C GLN A 379 15.62 16.83 -17.84
N LYS A 380 16.02 17.44 -16.72
CA LYS A 380 17.42 17.71 -16.39
C LYS A 380 18.12 16.54 -15.69
N MET A 381 17.33 15.55 -15.24
CA MET A 381 17.87 14.37 -14.54
C MET A 381 18.53 13.41 -15.52
N ASP A 382 19.83 13.15 -15.31
CA ASP A 382 20.58 12.14 -16.08
C ASP A 382 20.41 10.76 -15.42
N TRP A 383 19.38 10.04 -15.84
CA TRP A 383 19.08 8.69 -15.33
C TRP A 383 20.15 7.66 -15.68
N ALA A 384 21.01 7.90 -16.68
CA ALA A 384 22.09 6.99 -17.03
C ALA A 384 23.16 6.90 -15.91
N ARG A 385 23.33 7.99 -15.14
CA ARG A 385 24.26 8.05 -14.00
C ARG A 385 23.67 7.55 -12.69
N VAL A 386 22.36 7.27 -12.65
CA VAL A 386 21.67 6.82 -11.45
C VAL A 386 21.90 5.32 -11.25
N PRO A 387 22.21 4.85 -10.02
CA PRO A 387 22.31 3.43 -9.72
C PRO A 387 21.07 2.65 -10.15
N ALA A 388 21.26 1.44 -10.66
CA ALA A 388 20.19 0.60 -11.22
C ALA A 388 19.00 0.43 -10.26
N ILE A 389 19.26 0.24 -8.95
CA ILE A 389 18.22 0.08 -7.93
C ILE A 389 17.28 1.31 -7.86
N LEU A 390 17.77 2.52 -8.11
CA LEU A 390 16.96 3.73 -8.11
C LEU A 390 16.20 3.93 -9.43
N ARG A 391 16.59 3.24 -10.50
CA ARG A 391 15.83 3.25 -11.76
C ARG A 391 14.57 2.38 -11.70
N ASN A 392 14.34 1.68 -10.59
CA ASN A 392 13.09 0.96 -10.32
C ASN A 392 11.88 1.87 -10.10
N VAL A 393 12.03 3.18 -10.20
CA VAL A 393 10.91 4.14 -10.10
C VAL A 393 9.84 3.91 -11.17
N GLN A 394 10.19 3.26 -12.25
CA GLN A 394 9.36 2.93 -13.41
C GLN A 394 8.92 4.17 -14.22
N PHE A 395 8.39 5.18 -13.53
CA PHE A 395 8.05 6.49 -14.08
C PHE A 395 8.49 7.57 -13.09
N PRO A 396 9.28 8.59 -13.51
CA PRO A 396 9.76 9.64 -12.61
C PRO A 396 8.66 10.38 -11.88
N TRP A 397 7.51 10.60 -12.50
CA TRP A 397 6.36 11.30 -11.91
C TRP A 397 5.77 10.59 -10.67
N ARG A 398 6.09 9.32 -10.39
CA ARG A 398 5.71 8.67 -9.13
C ARG A 398 6.33 9.33 -7.90
N LEU A 399 7.39 10.13 -8.09
CA LEU A 399 8.00 10.90 -7.01
C LEU A 399 7.15 12.12 -6.59
N LEU A 400 6.05 12.43 -7.32
CA LEU A 400 5.09 13.48 -6.94
C LEU A 400 4.52 13.29 -5.54
N ILE A 401 4.35 12.05 -5.06
CA ILE A 401 3.88 11.78 -3.70
C ILE A 401 4.78 12.43 -2.65
N PHE A 402 6.12 12.38 -2.83
CA PHE A 402 7.09 12.98 -1.90
C PHE A 402 7.08 14.50 -2.03
N THR A 403 6.99 15.01 -3.26
CA THR A 403 6.93 16.44 -3.51
C THR A 403 5.66 17.05 -2.91
N ALA A 404 4.51 16.38 -3.05
CA ALA A 404 3.25 16.77 -2.42
C ALA A 404 3.35 16.75 -0.89
N PHE A 405 3.90 15.67 -0.33
CA PHE A 405 4.09 15.52 1.11
C PHE A 405 4.97 16.62 1.69
N PHE A 406 6.18 16.82 1.15
CA PHE A 406 7.10 17.85 1.65
C PHE A 406 6.62 19.27 1.32
N GLY A 407 5.88 19.45 0.23
CA GLY A 407 5.23 20.73 -0.11
C GLY A 407 4.17 21.12 0.92
N CYS A 408 3.28 20.21 1.29
CA CYS A 408 2.33 20.42 2.38
C CYS A 408 3.05 20.67 3.71
N LEU A 409 4.08 19.90 4.02
CA LEU A 409 4.83 20.05 5.26
C LEU A 409 5.59 21.38 5.31
N ALA A 410 6.19 21.84 4.20
CA ALA A 410 6.82 23.15 4.10
C ALA A 410 5.82 24.29 4.37
N THR A 411 4.65 24.20 3.74
CA THR A 411 3.61 25.23 3.91
C THR A 411 3.19 25.36 5.37
N VAL A 412 2.93 24.24 6.06
CA VAL A 412 2.53 24.29 7.47
C VAL A 412 3.67 24.69 8.40
N ARG A 413 4.93 24.38 8.08
CA ARG A 413 6.09 24.89 8.83
C ARG A 413 6.21 26.40 8.76
N ALA A 414 5.68 27.03 7.72
CA ALA A 414 5.57 28.47 7.58
C ALA A 414 4.37 29.09 8.31
N ALA A 415 3.49 28.29 8.92
CA ALA A 415 2.26 28.74 9.58
C ALA A 415 2.43 29.92 10.56
N PRO A 416 3.50 30.00 11.40
CA PRO A 416 3.69 31.16 12.28
C PRO A 416 3.79 32.50 11.54
N VAL A 417 4.32 32.50 10.31
CA VAL A 417 4.38 33.69 9.44
C VAL A 417 3.09 33.85 8.66
N LEU A 418 2.61 32.77 8.04
CA LEU A 418 1.43 32.80 7.16
C LEU A 418 0.15 33.22 7.88
N ASN A 419 0.02 32.87 9.17
CA ASN A 419 -1.11 33.32 10.01
C ASN A 419 -1.29 34.85 10.06
N LYS A 420 -0.25 35.63 9.78
CA LYS A 420 -0.31 37.09 9.69
C LYS A 420 -0.84 37.59 8.36
N TRP A 421 -0.79 36.73 7.32
CA TRP A 421 -1.16 37.13 5.96
C TRP A 421 -2.59 36.69 5.61
N PHE A 422 -2.99 35.47 6.05
CA PHE A 422 -4.31 34.92 5.77
C PHE A 422 -4.74 33.86 6.80
N HIS A 423 -6.02 33.56 6.78
CA HIS A 423 -6.57 32.46 7.58
C HIS A 423 -6.40 31.10 6.86
N PRO A 424 -6.03 30.00 7.55
CA PRO A 424 -5.81 28.69 6.94
C PRO A 424 -7.01 28.14 6.15
N HIS A 425 -8.24 28.59 6.44
CA HIS A 425 -9.42 28.24 5.64
C HIS A 425 -9.31 28.64 4.16
N ILE A 426 -8.57 29.71 3.84
CA ILE A 426 -8.35 30.12 2.46
C ILE A 426 -7.62 29.02 1.69
N TRP A 427 -6.59 28.43 2.29
CA TRP A 427 -5.85 27.33 1.65
C TRP A 427 -6.71 26.07 1.50
N THR A 428 -7.53 25.76 2.51
CA THR A 428 -8.54 24.69 2.42
C THR A 428 -9.52 24.95 1.27
N LEU A 429 -10.04 26.17 1.17
CA LEU A 429 -11.00 26.55 0.12
C LEU A 429 -10.37 26.45 -1.28
N ILE A 430 -9.14 26.92 -1.44
CA ILE A 430 -8.40 26.79 -2.70
C ILE A 430 -8.30 25.32 -3.11
N ALA A 431 -7.92 24.42 -2.18
CA ALA A 431 -7.82 22.99 -2.49
C ALA A 431 -9.18 22.39 -2.91
N ILE A 432 -10.27 22.75 -2.24
CA ILE A 432 -11.62 22.30 -2.57
C ILE A 432 -12.02 22.82 -3.95
N LEU A 433 -11.87 24.13 -4.21
CA LEU A 433 -12.26 24.73 -5.49
C LEU A 433 -11.48 24.12 -6.67
N LEU A 434 -10.21 23.82 -6.48
CA LEU A 434 -9.38 23.17 -7.51
C LEU A 434 -9.69 21.67 -7.66
N ALA A 435 -10.29 21.03 -6.66
CA ALA A 435 -10.78 19.66 -6.77
C ALA A 435 -12.14 19.57 -7.48
N ILE A 436 -12.98 20.61 -7.45
CA ILE A 436 -14.30 20.63 -8.11
C ILE A 436 -14.23 20.28 -9.60
N PRO A 437 -13.33 20.83 -10.42
CA PRO A 437 -13.21 20.48 -11.84
C PRO A 437 -12.84 19.02 -12.09
N THR A 438 -12.38 18.30 -11.06
CA THR A 438 -12.09 16.86 -11.17
C THR A 438 -13.36 16.02 -11.05
N LEU A 439 -14.39 16.52 -10.37
CA LEU A 439 -15.67 15.82 -10.20
C LEU A 439 -16.40 15.57 -11.54
N PRO A 440 -16.48 16.53 -12.50
CA PRO A 440 -17.05 16.24 -13.82
C PRO A 440 -16.26 15.18 -14.59
N CYS A 441 -14.93 15.15 -14.48
CA CYS A 441 -14.12 14.10 -15.12
C CYS A 441 -14.44 12.72 -14.54
N ILE A 442 -14.75 12.67 -13.23
CA ILE A 442 -15.23 11.48 -12.55
C ILE A 442 -16.67 11.15 -12.96
N LEU A 443 -17.52 12.17 -13.24
CA LEU A 443 -18.96 12.01 -13.47
C LEU A 443 -19.39 11.92 -14.94
N ILE A 444 -18.65 12.51 -15.87
CA ILE A 444 -19.15 12.84 -17.23
C ILE A 444 -18.54 11.99 -18.35
N ARG A 445 -17.46 11.23 -18.11
CA ARG A 445 -16.91 10.35 -19.15
C ARG A 445 -17.56 8.97 -19.13
N PRO A 446 -18.45 8.63 -20.10
CA PRO A 446 -19.16 7.36 -20.16
C PRO A 446 -18.26 6.12 -20.22
N GLY A 447 -16.96 6.27 -20.55
CA GLY A 447 -16.02 5.16 -20.65
C GLY A 447 -15.32 4.78 -19.34
N MET A 448 -15.11 5.73 -18.42
CA MET A 448 -14.40 5.48 -17.14
C MET A 448 -15.31 5.06 -15.99
N LEU A 449 -16.55 5.55 -15.97
CA LEU A 449 -17.52 5.22 -14.93
C LEU A 449 -18.56 4.21 -15.41
N THR A 450 -18.19 3.31 -16.32
CA THR A 450 -19.04 2.17 -16.61
C THR A 450 -19.26 1.40 -15.33
N ASP A 451 -20.48 1.47 -14.79
CA ASP A 451 -20.86 0.61 -13.67
C ASP A 451 -20.74 -0.84 -14.10
N TRP A 452 -19.81 -1.56 -13.49
CA TRP A 452 -19.57 -2.97 -13.81
C TRP A 452 -20.64 -3.88 -13.21
N GLY A 453 -21.50 -3.37 -12.32
CA GLY A 453 -22.76 -3.97 -11.86
C GLY A 453 -22.64 -5.30 -11.11
N SER A 454 -21.61 -6.11 -11.31
CA SER A 454 -21.44 -7.40 -10.61
C SER A 454 -20.05 -8.03 -10.79
N THR A 455 -19.63 -8.83 -9.80
CA THR A 455 -18.43 -9.67 -9.86
C THR A 455 -18.42 -10.58 -11.09
N ASN A 456 -19.54 -11.22 -11.43
CA ASN A 456 -19.61 -12.14 -12.59
C ASN A 456 -19.29 -11.44 -13.92
N ARG A 457 -19.68 -10.17 -14.07
CA ARG A 457 -19.32 -9.40 -15.27
C ARG A 457 -17.82 -9.12 -15.31
N ILE A 458 -17.21 -8.80 -14.18
CA ILE A 458 -15.78 -8.56 -14.04
C ILE A 458 -14.98 -9.84 -14.34
N LEU A 459 -15.40 -10.99 -13.83
CA LEU A 459 -14.74 -12.27 -14.09
C LEU A 459 -14.78 -12.67 -15.57
N ARG A 460 -15.93 -12.46 -16.25
CA ARG A 460 -16.00 -12.69 -17.71
C ARG A 460 -15.10 -11.75 -18.52
N TRP A 461 -14.95 -10.51 -18.08
CA TRP A 461 -14.02 -9.57 -18.69
C TRP A 461 -12.57 -10.01 -18.45
N TYR A 462 -12.21 -10.39 -17.23
CA TYR A 462 -10.87 -10.86 -16.87
C TYR A 462 -10.46 -12.10 -17.68
N ALA A 463 -11.33 -13.07 -17.87
CA ALA A 463 -11.07 -14.25 -18.68
C ALA A 463 -10.65 -13.92 -20.14
N ARG A 464 -11.05 -12.75 -20.67
CA ARG A 464 -10.58 -12.28 -21.98
C ARG A 464 -9.17 -11.72 -21.91
N LEU A 465 -8.80 -11.07 -20.82
CA LEU A 465 -7.47 -10.50 -20.64
C LEU A 465 -6.41 -11.57 -20.38
N GLU A 466 -6.76 -12.65 -19.70
CA GLU A 466 -5.85 -13.79 -19.52
C GLU A 466 -5.36 -14.34 -20.86
N LYS A 467 -6.19 -14.31 -21.93
CA LYS A 467 -5.79 -14.71 -23.28
C LYS A 467 -4.65 -13.85 -23.87
N GLY A 468 -4.43 -12.65 -23.32
CA GLY A 468 -3.30 -11.77 -23.63
C GLY A 468 -2.12 -11.90 -22.68
N GLY A 469 -2.17 -12.86 -21.70
CA GLY A 469 -1.09 -13.05 -20.72
C GLY A 469 -1.17 -12.11 -19.52
N TRP A 470 -2.29 -11.38 -19.34
CA TRP A 470 -2.49 -10.46 -18.23
C TRP A 470 -2.95 -11.21 -16.96
N TYR A 471 -2.05 -11.95 -16.34
CA TYR A 471 -2.35 -12.72 -15.13
C TYR A 471 -2.35 -11.80 -13.91
N GLY A 472 -3.53 -11.62 -13.31
CA GLY A 472 -3.71 -10.75 -12.15
C GLY A 472 -3.45 -9.26 -12.38
N GLY A 473 -3.27 -8.84 -13.64
CA GLY A 473 -3.06 -7.45 -14.00
C GLY A 473 -1.68 -6.89 -13.68
N ALA A 474 -0.70 -7.78 -13.48
CA ALA A 474 0.69 -7.43 -13.72
C ALA A 474 0.90 -7.24 -15.23
N ALA A 475 1.99 -6.61 -15.65
CA ALA A 475 2.36 -6.59 -17.07
C ALA A 475 2.37 -8.03 -17.61
N PRO A 476 2.08 -8.26 -18.90
CA PRO A 476 2.01 -9.60 -19.44
C PRO A 476 3.25 -10.40 -19.07
N TYR A 477 3.06 -11.56 -18.44
CA TYR A 477 4.11 -12.48 -18.00
C TYR A 477 5.14 -11.92 -16.98
N GLU A 478 4.88 -10.81 -16.29
CA GLU A 478 5.86 -10.15 -15.42
C GLU A 478 6.47 -11.10 -14.40
N TYR A 479 5.65 -11.84 -13.65
CA TYR A 479 6.13 -12.80 -12.65
C TYR A 479 6.12 -14.26 -13.14
N TRP A 480 6.03 -14.49 -14.46
CA TRP A 480 6.09 -15.83 -15.01
C TRP A 480 7.46 -16.43 -14.75
N PRO A 481 7.55 -17.66 -14.19
CA PRO A 481 8.83 -18.27 -13.88
C PRO A 481 9.66 -18.55 -15.14
N LEU A 482 10.95 -18.23 -15.08
CA LEU A 482 11.92 -18.47 -16.16
C LEU A 482 12.12 -19.95 -16.48
N SER A 483 11.77 -20.84 -15.54
CA SER A 483 11.81 -22.29 -15.72
C SER A 483 10.74 -22.82 -16.67
N VAL A 484 9.66 -22.08 -16.89
CA VAL A 484 8.57 -22.47 -17.78
C VAL A 484 8.99 -22.22 -19.22
N LYS A 485 8.81 -23.25 -20.07
CA LYS A 485 9.22 -23.23 -21.47
C LYS A 485 8.04 -23.35 -22.41
N ALA A 486 8.26 -23.07 -23.69
CA ALA A 486 7.28 -23.30 -24.72
C ALA A 486 6.84 -24.78 -24.70
N PRO A 487 5.53 -25.08 -24.95
CA PRO A 487 4.51 -24.11 -25.36
C PRO A 487 3.81 -23.38 -24.21
N LEU A 488 4.12 -23.67 -22.95
CA LEU A 488 3.44 -23.13 -21.75
C LEU A 488 3.71 -21.61 -21.54
N THR A 489 4.58 -21.01 -22.31
CA THR A 489 4.78 -19.55 -22.33
C THR A 489 3.80 -18.81 -23.25
N ASP A 490 2.99 -19.53 -24.04
CA ASP A 490 1.98 -18.94 -24.92
C ASP A 490 0.60 -18.99 -24.28
N PRO A 491 -0.05 -17.85 -23.99
CA PRO A 491 -1.40 -17.82 -23.44
C PRO A 491 -2.45 -18.44 -24.33
N LYS A 492 -2.26 -18.39 -25.66
CA LYS A 492 -3.17 -19.06 -26.59
C LYS A 492 -3.10 -20.56 -26.41
N PHE A 493 -1.89 -21.09 -26.23
CA PHE A 493 -1.70 -22.52 -25.93
C PHE A 493 -2.38 -22.88 -24.60
N LEU A 494 -2.12 -22.13 -23.52
CA LEU A 494 -2.73 -22.38 -22.21
C LEU A 494 -4.25 -22.30 -22.26
N SER A 495 -4.81 -21.31 -22.97
CA SER A 495 -6.26 -21.13 -23.15
C SER A 495 -6.92 -22.32 -23.88
N ASN A 496 -6.20 -22.91 -24.84
CA ASN A 496 -6.71 -24.03 -25.65
C ASN A 496 -6.42 -25.42 -25.01
N ASN A 497 -5.50 -25.46 -24.05
CA ASN A 497 -5.11 -26.66 -23.33
C ASN A 497 -5.25 -26.45 -21.82
N PRO A 498 -6.49 -26.26 -21.31
CA PRO A 498 -6.70 -26.11 -19.88
C PRO A 498 -6.25 -27.37 -19.13
N PRO A 499 -5.82 -27.27 -17.86
CA PRO A 499 -5.47 -28.41 -17.05
C PRO A 499 -6.55 -29.50 -17.09
N PRO A 500 -6.19 -30.79 -17.14
CA PRO A 500 -7.17 -31.89 -17.03
C PRO A 500 -7.95 -31.76 -15.72
N ALA A 501 -9.15 -32.36 -15.66
CA ALA A 501 -10.07 -32.23 -14.52
C ALA A 501 -9.41 -32.56 -13.16
N ASN A 502 -8.54 -33.57 -13.12
CA ASN A 502 -7.78 -33.94 -11.93
C ASN A 502 -6.36 -33.37 -11.92
N ARG A 503 -5.99 -32.50 -12.88
CA ARG A 503 -4.69 -31.85 -13.06
C ARG A 503 -3.49 -32.80 -13.19
N LEU A 504 -3.66 -34.11 -13.11
CA LEU A 504 -2.58 -35.10 -13.16
C LEU A 504 -2.47 -35.71 -14.55
N THR A 505 -1.25 -35.73 -15.08
CA THR A 505 -0.89 -36.45 -16.32
C THR A 505 0.16 -37.47 -16.00
N VAL A 506 -0.12 -38.72 -16.29
CA VAL A 506 0.80 -39.85 -16.05
C VAL A 506 1.85 -39.91 -17.15
N VAL A 507 3.12 -40.00 -16.78
CA VAL A 507 4.27 -40.15 -17.68
C VAL A 507 4.67 -41.60 -17.77
N SER A 508 4.69 -42.31 -16.62
CA SER A 508 4.98 -43.77 -16.56
C SER A 508 4.29 -44.37 -15.34
N GLY A 509 3.99 -45.66 -15.43
CA GLY A 509 3.30 -46.43 -14.39
C GLY A 509 1.77 -46.47 -14.60
N GLU A 510 1.08 -47.24 -13.76
CA GLU A 510 -0.38 -47.38 -13.80
C GLU A 510 -1.00 -46.91 -12.49
N ILE A 511 -1.90 -45.93 -12.58
CA ILE A 511 -2.60 -45.29 -11.44
C ILE A 511 -4.09 -45.15 -11.72
N SER A 512 -4.91 -45.40 -10.72
CA SER A 512 -6.34 -45.07 -10.68
C SER A 512 -6.56 -43.98 -9.63
N ILE A 513 -7.10 -42.83 -10.04
CA ILE A 513 -7.49 -41.74 -9.15
C ILE A 513 -8.92 -42.01 -8.69
N GLU A 514 -9.10 -42.34 -7.41
CA GLU A 514 -10.40 -42.59 -6.79
C GLU A 514 -11.13 -41.29 -6.45
N ASN A 515 -10.38 -40.27 -5.98
CA ASN A 515 -10.92 -38.97 -5.64
C ASN A 515 -9.87 -37.86 -5.86
N TYR A 516 -10.32 -36.74 -6.37
CA TYR A 516 -9.54 -35.52 -6.53
C TYR A 516 -10.33 -34.31 -6.05
N ARG A 517 -9.69 -33.42 -5.31
CA ARG A 517 -10.26 -32.13 -4.95
C ARG A 517 -9.15 -31.08 -4.80
N GLN A 518 -9.52 -29.83 -5.12
CA GLN A 518 -8.69 -28.65 -4.89
C GLN A 518 -9.23 -27.86 -3.70
N GLU A 519 -8.39 -27.55 -2.72
CA GLU A 519 -8.72 -26.75 -1.56
C GLU A 519 -7.71 -25.61 -1.40
N GLY A 520 -8.10 -24.39 -1.78
CA GLY A 520 -7.18 -23.25 -1.82
C GLY A 520 -5.97 -23.53 -2.70
N THR A 521 -4.76 -23.56 -2.12
CA THR A 521 -3.50 -23.86 -2.81
C THR A 521 -3.10 -25.34 -2.72
N ALA A 522 -3.99 -26.23 -2.27
CA ALA A 522 -3.73 -27.65 -2.12
C ALA A 522 -4.49 -28.49 -3.15
N TYR A 523 -3.85 -29.50 -3.70
CA TYR A 523 -4.39 -30.52 -4.58
C TYR A 523 -4.32 -31.86 -3.88
N LEU A 524 -5.48 -32.47 -3.62
CA LEU A 524 -5.63 -33.69 -2.83
C LEU A 524 -6.05 -34.84 -3.75
N TYR A 525 -5.30 -35.92 -3.66
CA TYR A 525 -5.53 -37.14 -4.44
C TYR A 525 -5.71 -38.33 -3.50
N LYS A 526 -6.74 -39.15 -3.74
CA LYS A 526 -6.82 -40.50 -3.24
C LYS A 526 -6.64 -41.42 -4.44
N TYR A 527 -5.63 -42.31 -4.41
CA TYR A 527 -5.25 -43.10 -5.56
C TYR A 527 -4.82 -44.51 -5.19
N THR A 528 -4.88 -45.41 -6.17
CA THR A 528 -4.27 -46.75 -6.13
C THR A 528 -3.35 -46.90 -7.33
N ALA A 529 -2.10 -47.27 -7.11
CA ALA A 529 -1.10 -47.50 -8.15
C ALA A 529 -0.55 -48.92 -8.10
N LYS A 530 -0.42 -49.55 -9.28
CA LYS A 530 0.14 -50.91 -9.38
C LYS A 530 1.65 -50.95 -9.19
N ASN A 531 2.33 -49.91 -9.62
CA ASN A 531 3.78 -49.71 -9.54
C ASN A 531 4.10 -48.26 -9.19
N GLU A 532 5.38 -47.91 -9.05
CA GLU A 532 5.77 -46.52 -8.90
C GLU A 532 5.36 -45.73 -10.13
N VAL A 533 4.70 -44.59 -9.92
CA VAL A 533 4.18 -43.74 -10.96
C VAL A 533 4.98 -42.44 -11.02
N SER A 534 5.47 -42.11 -12.21
CA SER A 534 5.92 -40.77 -12.54
C SER A 534 4.79 -40.02 -13.21
N ALA A 535 4.45 -38.85 -12.67
CA ALA A 535 3.40 -37.99 -13.19
C ALA A 535 3.80 -36.52 -13.10
N HIS A 536 3.12 -35.68 -13.83
CA HIS A 536 3.17 -34.23 -13.57
C HIS A 536 1.78 -33.69 -13.29
N VAL A 537 1.74 -32.67 -12.43
CA VAL A 537 0.54 -31.89 -12.18
C VAL A 537 0.59 -30.65 -13.05
N ALA A 538 -0.52 -30.32 -13.70
CA ALA A 538 -0.65 -29.15 -14.58
C ALA A 538 -0.71 -27.86 -13.75
N VAL A 539 0.37 -27.60 -13.01
CA VAL A 539 0.64 -26.36 -12.28
C VAL A 539 2.12 -26.02 -12.46
N VAL A 540 2.40 -24.74 -12.56
CA VAL A 540 3.76 -24.23 -12.76
C VAL A 540 4.60 -24.48 -11.51
N TYR A 541 5.84 -24.98 -11.72
CA TYR A 541 6.79 -25.12 -10.62
C TYR A 541 7.36 -23.77 -10.20
N PHE A 542 7.23 -23.49 -8.91
CA PHE A 542 7.89 -22.35 -8.25
C PHE A 542 8.30 -22.77 -6.83
N PRO A 543 9.37 -22.19 -6.24
CA PRO A 543 9.81 -22.58 -4.90
C PRO A 543 8.72 -22.38 -3.84
N GLY A 544 8.32 -23.46 -3.18
CA GLY A 544 7.24 -23.44 -2.18
C GLY A 544 6.34 -24.67 -2.23
N TRP A 545 6.40 -25.47 -3.30
CA TRP A 545 5.64 -26.71 -3.40
C TRP A 545 6.09 -27.75 -2.39
N GLU A 546 5.15 -28.37 -1.71
CA GLU A 546 5.35 -29.46 -0.76
C GLU A 546 4.40 -30.61 -1.09
N LEU A 547 4.96 -31.84 -1.11
CA LEU A 547 4.20 -33.09 -1.27
C LEU A 547 4.16 -33.84 0.05
N ARG A 548 2.97 -34.29 0.43
CA ARG A 548 2.76 -35.23 1.52
C ARG A 548 2.07 -36.46 0.97
N ILE A 549 2.57 -37.65 1.35
CA ILE A 549 1.93 -38.94 1.06
C ILE A 549 1.60 -39.57 2.40
N ASP A 550 0.32 -39.91 2.61
CA ASP A 550 -0.22 -40.40 3.89
C ASP A 550 0.18 -39.52 5.08
N GLY A 551 0.06 -38.19 4.90
CA GLY A 551 0.42 -37.19 5.89
C GLY A 551 1.92 -36.96 6.08
N LYS A 552 2.81 -37.80 5.52
CA LYS A 552 4.27 -37.68 5.66
C LYS A 552 4.87 -36.86 4.53
N LYS A 553 5.68 -35.86 4.88
CA LYS A 553 6.38 -35.02 3.88
C LYS A 553 7.37 -35.82 3.06
N ARG A 554 7.33 -35.68 1.72
CA ARG A 554 8.14 -36.41 0.73
C ARG A 554 8.90 -35.44 -0.16
N ILE A 555 10.07 -34.97 0.28
CA ILE A 555 10.86 -33.94 -0.43
C ILE A 555 11.42 -34.51 -1.75
N ASN A 556 11.89 -35.74 -1.76
CA ASN A 556 12.54 -36.37 -2.92
C ASN A 556 11.54 -36.85 -4.01
N ASN A 557 10.24 -36.75 -3.71
CA ASN A 557 9.17 -37.18 -4.62
C ASN A 557 8.56 -36.02 -5.43
N ILE A 558 9.10 -34.82 -5.27
CA ILE A 558 8.71 -33.64 -6.03
C ILE A 558 9.90 -33.09 -6.82
N SER A 559 9.67 -32.74 -8.07
CA SER A 559 10.69 -32.21 -8.97
C SER A 559 10.06 -31.17 -9.92
N MET A 560 10.89 -30.49 -10.68
CA MET A 560 10.46 -29.69 -11.81
C MET A 560 10.61 -30.51 -13.09
N THR A 561 9.58 -30.53 -13.95
CA THR A 561 9.65 -31.13 -15.28
C THR A 561 10.51 -30.31 -16.24
N GLY A 562 10.87 -30.87 -17.39
CA GLY A 562 11.58 -30.12 -18.44
C GLY A 562 10.83 -28.92 -19.00
N GLU A 563 9.49 -28.93 -18.90
CA GLU A 563 8.59 -27.84 -19.33
C GLU A 563 8.31 -26.81 -18.23
N GLY A 564 8.75 -27.07 -16.97
CA GLY A 564 8.56 -26.16 -15.85
C GLY A 564 7.29 -26.42 -15.04
N LEU A 565 6.67 -27.60 -15.15
CA LEU A 565 5.55 -28.04 -14.30
C LEU A 565 6.04 -28.79 -13.06
N VAL A 566 5.12 -29.04 -12.13
CA VAL A 566 5.40 -29.85 -10.94
C VAL A 566 5.38 -31.35 -11.29
N GLY A 567 6.53 -32.00 -11.19
CA GLY A 567 6.69 -33.46 -11.35
C GLY A 567 6.53 -34.16 -10.01
N LEU A 568 5.86 -35.33 -10.02
CA LEU A 568 5.61 -36.17 -8.86
C LEU A 568 6.10 -37.60 -9.10
N LYS A 569 6.65 -38.21 -8.04
CA LYS A 569 6.86 -39.66 -7.95
C LYS A 569 5.94 -40.22 -6.87
N LEU A 570 4.98 -41.06 -7.27
CA LEU A 570 3.96 -41.63 -6.40
C LEU A 570 4.24 -43.09 -6.19
N PRO A 571 4.32 -43.61 -4.94
CA PRO A 571 4.59 -45.03 -4.67
C PRO A 571 3.44 -45.93 -5.09
N ALA A 572 3.75 -47.23 -5.31
CA ALA A 572 2.77 -48.27 -5.52
C ALA A 572 1.94 -48.49 -4.26
N GLY A 573 0.66 -48.88 -4.44
CA GLY A 573 -0.29 -49.11 -3.37
C GLY A 573 -1.42 -48.10 -3.35
N ALA A 574 -2.29 -48.24 -2.34
CA ALA A 574 -3.39 -47.29 -2.07
C ALA A 574 -2.92 -46.21 -1.10
N HIS A 575 -2.92 -44.96 -1.55
CA HIS A 575 -2.37 -43.82 -0.81
C HIS A 575 -3.22 -42.56 -0.94
N THR A 576 -2.96 -41.61 -0.03
CA THR A 576 -3.42 -40.24 -0.16
C THR A 576 -2.23 -39.31 -0.42
N ALA A 577 -2.31 -38.45 -1.43
CA ALA A 577 -1.28 -37.48 -1.73
C ALA A 577 -1.88 -36.05 -1.62
N GLU A 578 -1.18 -35.19 -0.91
CA GLU A 578 -1.46 -33.74 -0.81
C GLU A 578 -0.29 -32.99 -1.43
N LEU A 579 -0.50 -32.35 -2.58
CA LEU A 579 0.42 -31.39 -3.17
C LEU A 579 -0.08 -30.00 -2.80
N LYS A 580 0.70 -29.25 -2.03
CA LYS A 580 0.31 -27.91 -1.54
C LYS A 580 1.39 -26.89 -1.82
N TYR A 581 0.96 -25.70 -2.29
CA TYR A 581 1.87 -24.57 -2.31
C TYR A 581 1.86 -23.90 -0.94
N GLY A 582 3.03 -23.89 -0.32
CA GLY A 582 3.28 -23.26 0.98
C GLY A 582 4.26 -22.09 0.86
N LEU A 583 5.09 -21.91 1.88
CA LEU A 583 6.14 -20.92 1.85
C LEU A 583 7.45 -21.52 1.30
N SER A 584 8.12 -20.80 0.41
CA SER A 584 9.49 -21.09 0.02
C SER A 584 10.41 -21.11 1.25
N PRO A 585 11.62 -21.73 1.18
CA PRO A 585 12.57 -21.69 2.29
C PRO A 585 12.84 -20.28 2.80
N ILE A 586 13.06 -19.34 1.89
CA ILE A 586 13.27 -17.93 2.24
C ILE A 586 12.00 -17.26 2.78
N GLY A 587 10.82 -17.66 2.29
CA GLY A 587 9.52 -17.22 2.81
C GLY A 587 9.29 -17.68 4.26
N ARG A 588 9.74 -18.89 4.63
CA ARG A 588 9.70 -19.36 6.03
C ARG A 588 10.61 -18.54 6.95
N ILE A 589 11.81 -18.18 6.47
CA ILE A 589 12.73 -17.29 7.20
C ILE A 589 12.08 -15.92 7.38
N GLY A 590 11.57 -15.32 6.29
CA GLY A 590 10.89 -14.04 6.34
C GLY A 590 9.70 -14.04 7.30
N ARG A 591 8.89 -15.11 7.30
CA ARG A 591 7.78 -15.28 8.25
C ARG A 591 8.24 -15.35 9.71
N ALA A 592 9.33 -16.08 9.98
CA ALA A 592 9.88 -16.18 11.33
C ALA A 592 10.37 -14.83 11.84
N ILE A 593 11.10 -14.06 10.99
CA ILE A 593 11.53 -12.70 11.30
C ILE A 593 10.33 -11.79 11.56
N SER A 594 9.27 -11.90 10.75
CA SER A 594 8.07 -11.07 10.93
C SER A 594 7.32 -11.40 12.22
N LEU A 595 7.17 -12.66 12.55
CA LEU A 595 6.55 -13.08 13.81
C LEU A 595 7.33 -12.55 15.03
N LEU A 596 8.66 -12.63 14.97
CA LEU A 596 9.53 -12.04 16.01
C LEU A 596 9.37 -10.52 16.07
N GLY A 597 9.35 -9.83 14.92
CA GLY A 597 9.14 -8.38 14.83
C GLY A 597 7.79 -7.97 15.45
N TRP A 598 6.71 -8.65 15.11
CA TRP A 598 5.39 -8.39 15.68
C TRP A 598 5.33 -8.72 17.18
N ALA A 599 6.01 -9.78 17.65
CA ALA A 599 6.10 -10.10 19.07
C ALA A 599 6.85 -9.00 19.85
N ILE A 600 8.00 -8.53 19.33
CA ILE A 600 8.75 -7.42 19.92
C ILE A 600 7.88 -6.15 19.97
N TRP A 601 7.20 -5.82 18.88
CA TRP A 601 6.30 -4.68 18.81
C TRP A 601 5.17 -4.80 19.86
N GLY A 602 4.54 -5.96 19.97
CA GLY A 602 3.47 -6.24 20.93
C GLY A 602 3.94 -6.09 22.39
N VAL A 603 5.12 -6.62 22.72
CA VAL A 603 5.72 -6.48 24.06
C VAL A 603 5.98 -5.00 24.37
N LEU A 604 6.63 -4.27 23.47
CA LEU A 604 6.92 -2.84 23.67
C LEU A 604 5.65 -2.00 23.79
N ALA A 605 4.64 -2.28 22.97
CA ALA A 605 3.34 -1.60 23.02
C ALA A 605 2.63 -1.87 24.37
N THR A 606 2.65 -3.12 24.84
CA THR A 606 2.08 -3.52 26.15
C THR A 606 2.82 -2.84 27.31
N MET A 607 4.15 -2.85 27.28
CA MET A 607 4.96 -2.16 28.32
C MET A 607 4.65 -0.66 28.36
N LEU A 608 4.51 -0.02 27.19
CA LEU A 608 4.16 1.41 27.11
C LEU A 608 2.74 1.64 27.66
N ALA A 609 1.79 0.79 27.31
CA ALA A 609 0.41 0.87 27.80
C ALA A 609 0.33 0.70 29.32
N LEU A 610 1.05 -0.28 29.88
CA LEU A 610 1.13 -0.51 31.35
C LEU A 610 1.78 0.67 32.07
N LYS A 611 2.86 1.25 31.50
CA LYS A 611 3.48 2.45 32.05
C LYS A 611 2.51 3.62 32.09
N ILE A 612 1.75 3.84 31.01
CA ILE A 612 0.72 4.88 30.95
C ILE A 612 -0.39 4.58 31.99
N TRP A 613 -0.84 3.32 32.07
CA TRP A 613 -1.85 2.89 33.03
C TRP A 613 -1.43 3.14 34.48
N ASN A 614 -0.20 2.80 34.88
CA ASN A 614 0.33 3.01 36.24
C ASN A 614 0.47 4.50 36.60
N ILE A 615 0.72 5.38 35.65
CA ILE A 615 0.72 6.83 35.87
C ILE A 615 -0.71 7.35 36.19
N TRP A 616 -1.73 6.66 35.68
CA TRP A 616 -3.13 7.07 35.79
C TRP A 616 -3.93 6.36 36.88
N ARG A 617 -3.35 5.32 37.48
CA ARG A 617 -4.00 4.63 38.62
C ARG A 617 -4.11 5.61 39.79
N PRO A 618 -5.33 5.91 40.33
CA PRO A 618 -5.42 6.70 41.52
C PRO A 618 -4.59 5.99 42.60
N ARG A 619 -3.66 6.69 43.22
CA ARG A 619 -3.03 6.19 44.47
C ARG A 619 -4.15 6.04 45.49
N SER A 620 -4.68 4.84 45.63
CA SER A 620 -5.64 4.50 46.68
C SER A 620 -4.92 4.58 47.99
N GLY A 621 -5.33 5.52 48.84
CA GLY A 621 -5.09 5.44 50.26
C GLY A 621 -3.88 6.21 50.79
N ALA A 622 -4.08 7.45 51.09
CA ALA A 622 -3.72 7.99 52.39
C ALA A 622 -4.97 8.76 52.87
N VAL A 623 -5.81 8.07 53.63
CA VAL A 623 -6.71 8.74 54.57
C VAL A 623 -5.78 9.35 55.60
N PRO A 624 -5.73 10.68 55.79
CA PRO A 624 -5.06 11.24 56.94
C PRO A 624 -5.88 10.84 58.17
N SER A 625 -5.25 10.13 59.11
CA SER A 625 -5.73 9.86 60.44
C SER A 625 -5.86 11.15 61.25
#